data_3798f2b82363dea851d9a10c1f8a1a67
#
_entry.id   3798f2b82363dea851d9a10c1f8a1a67
#
_cell.length_a   1.000
_cell.length_b   1.000
_cell.length_c   1.000
_cell.angle_alpha   90.00
_cell.angle_beta   90.00
_cell.angle_gamma   90.00
#
_symmetry.space_group_name_H-M   'P 1'
#
loop_
_entity.id
_entity.type
_entity.pdbx_description
1 polymer ?
#
loop_
_entity_poly.entity_id
_entity_poly.type
_entity_poly.pdbx_seq_one_letter_code
_entity_poly.pdbx_strand_id
1 'polypeptide(L)'
;MVVLDDDPTGIQTVHGCLLITQWDEDSVRKGFADAEPFFYILTNTRAMTREEAEQVTREAMEMVVKVNQDYGYRLIIVSRSDSCLRGHFPLETDVMRQCLVAHGYSVYEKTPFCPAFIEAGRVTIDGVHYMRDGERLIPVSETEFARDNVFAYHTSVLRDYIQEKGANPNDYIIVNAQDYDELYRFAEYLTSDIIPQTSSIVIRSSSSLPKAISGISDQPLLDKSILKQAGVGCFIVGSHVKKTTQQLENLLQQEGTCAIEVDVQRILDDAPLLMSETLDTIQQVVDMGLTPVVYTSRQEIRLDDANLRQHLGQQVSDFLVDIVYRLPFTPAYLVGKGGITSHDILTKGLGIKSARVLGQIINSVPCVMAEKFPYIIFPGNVGNEQSLSEVFNKLKG
;
A
#
# COMPACT_ATOMS: atom_id res chain seq x y z
N MET A 1 0.67 18.51 -1.00
CA MET A 1 0.31 17.51 0.02
C MET A 1 1.33 16.38 0.01
N VAL A 2 1.77 15.90 1.17
CA VAL A 2 2.66 14.74 1.31
C VAL A 2 1.92 13.67 2.12
N VAL A 3 1.82 12.46 1.57
CA VAL A 3 1.12 11.34 2.18
C VAL A 3 2.14 10.29 2.61
N LEU A 4 2.32 10.09 3.92
CA LEU A 4 3.10 8.99 4.46
C LEU A 4 2.17 7.77 4.56
N ASP A 5 2.52 6.71 3.85
CA ASP A 5 1.68 5.53 3.65
C ASP A 5 2.24 4.33 4.40
N ASP A 6 1.48 3.82 5.34
CA ASP A 6 1.90 2.70 6.19
C ASP A 6 1.83 1.33 5.49
N ASP A 7 1.33 1.27 4.26
CA ASP A 7 1.11 0.03 3.51
C ASP A 7 1.25 0.26 1.98
N PRO A 8 1.93 -0.60 1.23
CA PRO A 8 2.18 -0.42 -0.21
C PRO A 8 0.93 -0.35 -1.07
N THR A 9 -0.22 -0.73 -0.53
CA THR A 9 -1.49 -0.70 -1.24
C THR A 9 -2.27 0.61 -1.08
N GLY A 10 -1.73 1.59 -0.34
CA GLY A 10 -2.43 2.82 0.01
C GLY A 10 -2.74 3.79 -1.13
N ILE A 11 -2.06 3.64 -2.23
CA ILE A 11 -2.27 4.39 -3.47
C ILE A 11 -3.49 3.92 -4.29
N GLN A 12 -4.39 3.13 -3.71
CA GLN A 12 -5.50 2.47 -4.41
C GLN A 12 -6.49 3.43 -5.08
N THR A 13 -6.62 4.65 -4.57
CA THR A 13 -7.64 5.60 -5.04
C THR A 13 -7.08 6.70 -5.92
N VAL A 14 -5.77 6.76 -6.10
CA VAL A 14 -5.08 7.87 -6.77
C VAL A 14 -4.37 7.42 -8.04
N HIS A 15 -4.04 8.38 -8.89
CA HIS A 15 -3.23 8.18 -10.09
C HIS A 15 -2.44 9.46 -10.42
N GLY A 16 -1.50 9.35 -11.34
CA GLY A 16 -0.71 10.48 -11.81
C GLY A 16 0.42 10.91 -10.87
N CYS A 17 0.28 10.73 -9.56
CA CYS A 17 1.26 11.15 -8.56
C CYS A 17 2.49 10.23 -8.48
N LEU A 18 3.53 10.68 -7.79
CA LEU A 18 4.69 9.86 -7.46
C LEU A 18 4.45 9.07 -6.16
N LEU A 19 4.90 7.81 -6.18
CA LEU A 19 5.13 6.98 -4.99
C LEU A 19 6.64 6.94 -4.76
N ILE A 20 7.11 7.48 -3.64
CA ILE A 20 8.50 7.44 -3.20
C ILE A 20 8.66 6.27 -2.24
N THR A 21 9.60 5.39 -2.50
CA THR A 21 9.87 4.18 -1.71
C THR A 21 11.18 4.26 -0.93
N GLN A 22 12.04 5.23 -1.31
CA GLN A 22 13.25 5.59 -0.58
C GLN A 22 13.29 7.11 -0.47
N TRP A 23 13.18 7.63 0.74
CA TRP A 23 13.08 9.06 1.02
C TRP A 23 14.45 9.73 1.20
N ASP A 24 15.40 9.45 0.28
CA ASP A 24 16.59 10.27 0.15
C ASP A 24 16.23 11.67 -0.38
N GLU A 25 17.17 12.62 -0.25
CA GLU A 25 16.92 14.02 -0.62
C GLU A 25 16.49 14.18 -2.07
N ASP A 26 17.13 13.45 -3.00
CA ASP A 26 16.82 13.52 -4.43
C ASP A 26 15.41 13.00 -4.73
N SER A 27 15.00 11.93 -4.08
CA SER A 27 13.68 11.35 -4.26
C SER A 27 12.56 12.24 -3.72
N VAL A 28 12.75 12.81 -2.52
CA VAL A 28 11.78 13.76 -1.95
C VAL A 28 11.72 15.05 -2.76
N ARG A 29 12.87 15.53 -3.25
CA ARG A 29 12.95 16.71 -4.14
C ARG A 29 12.19 16.48 -5.44
N LYS A 30 12.24 15.28 -6.03
CA LYS A 30 11.40 14.91 -7.19
C LYS A 30 9.90 15.01 -6.85
N GLY A 31 9.49 14.58 -5.66
CA GLY A 31 8.11 14.71 -5.21
C GLY A 31 7.63 16.15 -5.12
N PHE A 32 8.45 17.07 -4.59
CA PHE A 32 8.13 18.49 -4.52
C PHE A 32 8.17 19.21 -5.86
N ALA A 33 9.01 18.74 -6.78
CA ALA A 33 9.15 19.32 -8.13
C ALA A 33 8.18 18.73 -9.16
N ASP A 34 7.38 17.73 -8.78
CA ASP A 34 6.43 17.08 -9.69
C ASP A 34 5.29 18.04 -10.11
N ALA A 35 4.70 17.77 -11.26
CA ALA A 35 3.55 18.52 -11.77
C ALA A 35 2.30 18.30 -10.92
N GLU A 36 2.17 17.13 -10.29
CA GLU A 36 1.08 16.84 -9.39
C GLU A 36 1.29 17.50 -8.02
N PRO A 37 0.26 18.13 -7.42
CA PRO A 37 0.40 18.87 -6.18
C PRO A 37 0.53 17.97 -4.94
N PHE A 38 0.73 16.67 -5.12
CA PHE A 38 0.85 15.70 -4.05
C PHE A 38 1.70 14.50 -4.46
N PHE A 39 2.30 13.86 -3.47
CA PHE A 39 3.03 12.59 -3.63
C PHE A 39 2.93 11.74 -2.39
N TYR A 40 3.21 10.45 -2.55
CA TYR A 40 3.24 9.46 -1.49
C TYR A 40 4.67 9.09 -1.10
N ILE A 41 4.88 8.84 0.19
CA ILE A 41 6.09 8.21 0.73
C ILE A 41 5.65 6.90 1.37
N LEU A 42 6.11 5.79 0.82
CA LEU A 42 5.80 4.45 1.35
C LEU A 42 6.69 4.14 2.54
N THR A 43 6.19 4.35 3.74
CA THR A 43 6.89 4.04 5.00
C THR A 43 6.78 2.56 5.39
N ASN A 44 5.69 1.89 4.99
CA ASN A 44 5.38 0.48 5.32
C ASN A 44 5.39 0.17 6.84
N THR A 45 5.13 1.16 7.66
CA THR A 45 5.23 1.10 9.12
C THR A 45 4.25 0.13 9.78
N ARG A 46 3.14 -0.22 9.12
CA ARG A 46 2.18 -1.21 9.64
C ARG A 46 2.80 -2.59 9.86
N ALA A 47 3.83 -2.94 9.11
CA ALA A 47 4.56 -4.21 9.22
C ALA A 47 5.70 -4.19 10.27
N MET A 48 5.90 -3.06 10.94
CA MET A 48 7.02 -2.79 11.85
C MET A 48 6.60 -2.83 13.32
N THR A 49 7.58 -2.94 14.21
CA THR A 49 7.38 -2.66 15.63
C THR A 49 7.06 -1.18 15.84
N ARG A 50 6.56 -0.84 17.03
CA ARG A 50 6.25 0.55 17.39
C ARG A 50 7.48 1.46 17.32
N GLU A 51 8.61 0.98 17.78
CA GLU A 51 9.90 1.69 17.82
C GLU A 51 10.44 1.93 16.40
N GLU A 52 10.39 0.91 15.54
CA GLU A 52 10.78 1.03 14.13
C GLU A 52 9.85 2.00 13.38
N ALA A 53 8.54 1.92 13.62
CA ALA A 53 7.56 2.81 13.00
C ALA A 53 7.79 4.28 13.41
N GLU A 54 8.13 4.54 14.67
CA GLU A 54 8.50 5.87 15.14
C GLU A 54 9.73 6.41 14.41
N GLN A 55 10.79 5.59 14.34
CA GLN A 55 12.04 5.97 13.68
C GLN A 55 11.82 6.27 12.20
N VAL A 56 11.18 5.36 11.48
CA VAL A 56 10.91 5.50 10.04
C VAL A 56 10.03 6.72 9.74
N THR A 57 8.98 6.94 10.54
CA THR A 57 8.13 8.13 10.39
C THR A 57 8.93 9.41 10.61
N ARG A 58 9.80 9.44 11.63
CA ARG A 58 10.65 10.59 11.94
C ARG A 58 11.64 10.85 10.81
N GLU A 59 12.37 9.84 10.33
CA GLU A 59 13.33 9.97 9.24
C GLU A 59 12.68 10.50 7.94
N ALA A 60 11.51 9.95 7.58
CA ALA A 60 10.76 10.42 6.42
C ALA A 60 10.34 11.89 6.57
N MET A 61 9.81 12.27 7.75
CA MET A 61 9.39 13.65 8.02
C MET A 61 10.56 14.63 8.06
N GLU A 62 11.69 14.27 8.67
CA GLU A 62 12.90 15.11 8.67
C GLU A 62 13.36 15.42 7.25
N MET A 63 13.31 14.43 6.34
CA MET A 63 13.66 14.66 4.94
C MET A 63 12.62 15.54 4.23
N VAL A 64 11.33 15.33 4.46
CA VAL A 64 10.26 16.18 3.90
C VAL A 64 10.45 17.63 4.33
N VAL A 65 10.67 17.87 5.60
CA VAL A 65 10.84 19.23 6.16
C VAL A 65 12.14 19.87 5.63
N LYS A 66 13.25 19.11 5.62
CA LYS A 66 14.53 19.59 5.09
C LYS A 66 14.39 20.05 3.64
N VAL A 67 13.82 19.23 2.78
CA VAL A 67 13.65 19.58 1.36
C VAL A 67 12.67 20.74 1.18
N ASN A 68 11.57 20.79 1.97
CA ASN A 68 10.61 21.88 1.86
C ASN A 68 11.18 23.26 2.27
N GLN A 69 12.29 23.32 2.98
CA GLN A 69 12.98 24.60 3.26
C GLN A 69 13.36 25.35 1.98
N ASP A 70 13.71 24.62 0.90
CA ASP A 70 14.06 25.22 -0.39
C ASP A 70 12.82 25.69 -1.17
N TYR A 71 11.65 25.08 -0.93
CA TYR A 71 10.40 25.38 -1.63
C TYR A 71 9.50 26.36 -0.87
N GLY A 72 9.54 26.34 0.45
CA GLY A 72 8.73 27.20 1.31
C GLY A 72 7.23 26.94 1.22
N TYR A 73 6.80 25.73 0.87
CA TYR A 73 5.39 25.42 0.74
C TYR A 73 4.72 25.26 2.10
N ARG A 74 3.44 25.60 2.18
CA ARG A 74 2.55 25.15 3.25
C ARG A 74 2.34 23.63 3.11
N LEU A 75 2.40 22.89 4.21
CA LEU A 75 2.39 21.44 4.19
C LEU A 75 1.05 20.87 4.67
N ILE A 76 0.41 20.08 3.84
CA ILE A 76 -0.63 19.14 4.25
C ILE A 76 0.07 17.78 4.36
N ILE A 77 0.25 17.29 5.59
CA ILE A 77 0.87 16.00 5.88
C ILE A 77 -0.24 15.01 6.24
N VAL A 78 -0.29 13.89 5.55
CA VAL A 78 -1.28 12.86 5.78
C VAL A 78 -0.59 11.60 6.29
N SER A 79 -0.96 11.15 7.48
CA SER A 79 -0.70 9.79 7.95
C SER A 79 -1.79 8.91 7.34
N ARG A 80 -1.49 8.29 6.18
CA ARG A 80 -2.39 7.36 5.52
C ARG A 80 -2.25 5.99 6.13
N SER A 81 -3.35 5.42 6.58
CA SER A 81 -3.36 4.13 7.25
C SER A 81 -4.62 3.32 6.91
N ASP A 82 -4.77 2.19 7.60
CA ASP A 82 -5.84 1.22 7.36
C ASP A 82 -7.24 1.80 7.55
N SER A 83 -8.13 1.50 6.62
CA SER A 83 -9.54 1.89 6.69
C SER A 83 -10.35 1.12 7.74
N CYS A 84 -9.76 0.11 8.38
CA CYS A 84 -10.34 -0.61 9.51
C CYS A 84 -9.59 -0.32 10.82
N LEU A 85 -9.03 0.88 10.96
CA LEU A 85 -8.42 1.46 12.18
C LEU A 85 -7.14 0.80 12.68
N ARG A 86 -6.51 -0.12 11.93
CA ARG A 86 -5.20 -0.69 12.28
C ARG A 86 -4.09 0.29 11.95
N GLY A 87 -2.95 0.17 12.63
CA GLY A 87 -1.76 0.99 12.44
C GLY A 87 -1.31 1.68 13.72
N HIS A 88 -0.15 2.33 13.67
CA HIS A 88 0.50 2.95 14.82
C HIS A 88 -0.11 4.32 15.17
N PHE A 89 -1.38 4.33 15.55
CA PHE A 89 -2.07 5.53 16.01
C PHE A 89 -2.03 5.63 17.55
N PRO A 90 -1.79 6.81 18.17
CA PRO A 90 -1.54 8.11 17.55
C PRO A 90 -0.06 8.39 17.21
N LEU A 91 0.84 7.43 17.43
CA LEU A 91 2.29 7.56 17.30
C LEU A 91 2.72 8.33 16.05
N GLU A 92 2.26 7.88 14.86
CA GLU A 92 2.68 8.47 13.59
C GLU A 92 2.28 9.94 13.48
N THR A 93 1.03 10.27 13.84
CA THR A 93 0.55 11.67 13.82
C THR A 93 1.27 12.55 14.81
N ASP A 94 1.64 12.01 15.98
CA ASP A 94 2.40 12.74 17.01
C ASP A 94 3.82 13.03 16.54
N VAL A 95 4.50 12.04 15.95
CA VAL A 95 5.86 12.21 15.38
C VAL A 95 5.85 13.24 14.25
N MET A 96 4.88 13.17 13.34
CA MET A 96 4.75 14.14 12.25
C MET A 96 4.57 15.57 12.76
N ARG A 97 3.71 15.74 13.78
CA ARG A 97 3.49 17.04 14.43
C ARG A 97 4.75 17.55 15.14
N GLN A 98 5.43 16.68 15.88
CA GLN A 98 6.69 17.01 16.58
C GLN A 98 7.76 17.48 15.58
N CYS A 99 7.96 16.77 14.47
CA CYS A 99 8.93 17.17 13.44
C CYS A 99 8.60 18.55 12.85
N LEU A 100 7.34 18.81 12.50
CA LEU A 100 6.92 20.13 11.99
C LEU A 100 7.19 21.25 12.99
N VAL A 101 6.78 21.08 14.25
CA VAL A 101 7.01 22.09 15.30
C VAL A 101 8.50 22.33 15.57
N ALA A 102 9.31 21.26 15.61
CA ALA A 102 10.77 21.37 15.81
C ALA A 102 11.46 22.18 14.71
N HIS A 103 10.90 22.19 13.50
CA HIS A 103 11.42 22.97 12.36
C HIS A 103 10.70 24.31 12.14
N GLY A 104 9.96 24.80 13.15
CA GLY A 104 9.38 26.13 13.17
C GLY A 104 8.08 26.30 12.37
N TYR A 105 7.43 25.21 11.97
CA TYR A 105 6.11 25.29 11.33
C TYR A 105 5.03 25.62 12.38
N SER A 106 4.10 26.52 12.00
CA SER A 106 2.84 26.67 12.68
C SER A 106 1.92 25.51 12.27
N VAL A 107 1.67 24.58 13.19
CA VAL A 107 0.83 23.42 12.94
C VAL A 107 -0.58 23.66 13.40
N TYR A 108 -1.59 23.41 12.57
CA TYR A 108 -2.99 23.50 12.97
C TYR A 108 -3.26 22.66 14.23
N GLU A 109 -3.98 23.22 15.19
CA GLU A 109 -4.10 22.65 16.56
C GLU A 109 -4.76 21.27 16.59
N LYS A 110 -5.73 21.01 15.70
CA LYS A 110 -6.47 19.76 15.66
C LYS A 110 -6.07 18.89 14.47
N THR A 111 -6.10 17.57 14.66
CA THR A 111 -5.85 16.57 13.63
C THR A 111 -7.17 16.05 13.08
N PRO A 112 -7.52 16.31 11.80
CA PRO A 112 -8.64 15.64 11.14
C PRO A 112 -8.43 14.13 11.12
N PHE A 113 -9.46 13.37 11.50
CA PHE A 113 -9.47 11.92 11.55
C PHE A 113 -10.56 11.39 10.60
N CYS A 114 -10.15 10.81 9.48
CA CYS A 114 -11.03 10.33 8.40
C CYS A 114 -10.63 8.94 7.91
N PRO A 115 -11.08 7.85 8.54
CA PRO A 115 -10.72 6.50 8.13
C PRO A 115 -11.49 6.01 6.89
N ALA A 116 -12.24 6.87 6.20
CA ALA A 116 -13.08 6.51 5.08
C ALA A 116 -12.29 5.94 3.89
N PHE A 117 -12.81 4.85 3.33
CA PHE A 117 -12.41 4.27 2.07
C PHE A 117 -13.68 3.88 1.31
N ILE A 118 -14.25 4.87 0.61
CA ILE A 118 -15.58 4.80 -0.03
C ILE A 118 -15.64 3.66 -1.05
N GLU A 119 -14.59 3.49 -1.86
CA GLU A 119 -14.49 2.45 -2.89
C GLU A 119 -14.54 1.02 -2.31
N ALA A 120 -14.15 0.87 -1.06
CA ALA A 120 -14.19 -0.41 -0.35
C ALA A 120 -15.32 -0.47 0.70
N GLY A 121 -16.26 0.48 0.69
CA GLY A 121 -17.42 0.52 1.58
C GLY A 121 -17.09 0.86 3.03
N ARG A 122 -15.97 1.57 3.32
CA ARG A 122 -15.66 2.04 4.67
C ARG A 122 -16.13 3.47 4.81
N VAL A 123 -17.11 3.69 5.70
CA VAL A 123 -17.83 4.95 5.85
C VAL A 123 -17.91 5.37 7.32
N THR A 124 -17.97 6.67 7.57
CA THR A 124 -18.17 7.23 8.92
C THR A 124 -19.48 8.01 8.95
N ILE A 125 -20.39 7.62 9.83
CA ILE A 125 -21.72 8.23 10.00
C ILE A 125 -21.87 8.60 11.47
N ASP A 126 -22.15 9.87 11.76
CA ASP A 126 -22.33 10.42 13.12
C ASP A 126 -21.22 9.99 14.09
N GLY A 127 -19.97 10.00 13.60
CA GLY A 127 -18.79 9.66 14.38
C GLY A 127 -18.58 8.16 14.61
N VAL A 128 -19.39 7.29 14.04
CA VAL A 128 -19.25 5.84 14.09
C VAL A 128 -18.72 5.32 12.75
N HIS A 129 -17.71 4.48 12.79
CA HIS A 129 -17.10 3.92 11.58
C HIS A 129 -17.63 2.52 11.26
N TYR A 130 -18.02 2.34 9.99
CA TYR A 130 -18.68 1.13 9.50
C TYR A 130 -17.97 0.52 8.29
N MET A 131 -18.13 -0.78 8.14
CA MET A 131 -17.93 -1.51 6.91
C MET A 131 -19.30 -1.82 6.28
N ARG A 132 -19.46 -1.47 5.01
CA ARG A 132 -20.67 -1.74 4.22
C ARG A 132 -20.57 -3.13 3.60
N ASP A 133 -21.58 -3.97 3.85
CA ASP A 133 -21.74 -5.29 3.24
C ASP A 133 -23.13 -5.35 2.60
N GLY A 134 -23.20 -5.09 1.30
CA GLY A 134 -24.43 -4.82 0.60
C GLY A 134 -25.17 -3.59 1.20
N GLU A 135 -26.38 -3.80 1.69
CA GLU A 135 -27.18 -2.76 2.36
C GLU A 135 -26.90 -2.66 3.89
N ARG A 136 -26.10 -3.57 4.44
CA ARG A 136 -25.82 -3.59 5.87
C ARG A 136 -24.62 -2.73 6.21
N LEU A 137 -24.73 -2.03 7.33
CA LEU A 137 -23.63 -1.30 7.97
C LEU A 137 -23.17 -2.11 9.18
N ILE A 138 -21.95 -2.63 9.12
CA ILE A 138 -21.33 -3.42 10.19
C ILE A 138 -20.34 -2.51 10.90
N PRO A 139 -20.51 -2.22 12.21
CA PRO A 139 -19.49 -1.49 12.96
C PRO A 139 -18.14 -2.19 12.83
N VAL A 140 -17.06 -1.45 12.54
CA VAL A 140 -15.74 -2.07 12.29
C VAL A 140 -15.21 -2.84 13.49
N SER A 141 -15.65 -2.53 14.70
CA SER A 141 -15.32 -3.28 15.92
C SER A 141 -15.94 -4.70 15.96
N GLU A 142 -16.92 -4.99 15.13
CA GLU A 142 -17.53 -6.31 15.01
C GLU A 142 -16.84 -7.20 13.94
N THR A 143 -15.91 -6.63 13.20
CA THR A 143 -15.17 -7.33 12.13
C THR A 143 -13.92 -8.06 12.67
N GLU A 144 -13.34 -8.94 11.86
CA GLU A 144 -12.07 -9.59 12.16
C GLU A 144 -10.93 -8.60 12.37
N PHE A 145 -10.97 -7.42 11.74
CA PHE A 145 -9.92 -6.40 11.83
C PHE A 145 -9.75 -5.84 13.23
N ALA A 146 -10.84 -5.79 14.02
CA ALA A 146 -10.79 -5.33 15.41
C ALA A 146 -10.06 -6.31 16.35
N ARG A 147 -9.89 -7.57 15.90
CA ARG A 147 -9.20 -8.64 16.65
C ARG A 147 -7.79 -8.88 16.14
N ASP A 148 -7.21 -7.90 15.46
CA ASP A 148 -5.81 -7.96 15.02
C ASP A 148 -4.88 -8.18 16.20
N ASN A 149 -3.84 -9.01 16.00
CA ASN A 149 -2.92 -9.38 17.09
C ASN A 149 -2.07 -8.21 17.60
N VAL A 150 -1.90 -7.15 16.79
CA VAL A 150 -1.04 -5.98 17.10
C VAL A 150 -1.89 -4.73 17.36
N PHE A 151 -2.92 -4.52 16.55
CA PHE A 151 -3.69 -3.28 16.50
C PHE A 151 -5.13 -3.42 16.99
N ALA A 152 -5.43 -4.44 17.80
CA ALA A 152 -6.78 -4.68 18.33
C ALA A 152 -7.43 -3.42 18.93
N TYR A 153 -8.74 -3.33 18.80
CA TYR A 153 -9.56 -2.26 19.38
C TYR A 153 -10.98 -2.77 19.64
N HIS A 154 -11.78 -2.01 20.46
CA HIS A 154 -13.05 -2.49 20.97
C HIS A 154 -14.26 -1.66 20.53
N THR A 155 -14.05 -0.48 19.95
CA THR A 155 -15.14 0.44 19.61
C THR A 155 -15.04 0.97 18.18
N SER A 156 -16.21 1.18 17.57
CA SER A 156 -16.35 1.84 16.26
C SER A 156 -16.67 3.33 16.40
N VAL A 157 -16.98 3.82 17.61
CA VAL A 157 -17.15 5.24 17.89
C VAL A 157 -15.78 5.90 17.88
N LEU A 158 -15.50 6.75 16.90
CA LEU A 158 -14.15 7.27 16.67
C LEU A 158 -13.59 8.08 17.84
N ARG A 159 -14.43 8.81 18.57
CA ARG A 159 -13.98 9.53 19.78
C ARG A 159 -13.51 8.57 20.88
N ASP A 160 -14.25 7.48 21.07
CA ASP A 160 -13.91 6.44 22.06
C ASP A 160 -12.67 5.65 21.62
N TYR A 161 -12.54 5.35 20.30
CA TYR A 161 -11.34 4.75 19.73
C TYR A 161 -10.09 5.61 19.96
N ILE A 162 -10.17 6.92 19.72
CA ILE A 162 -9.06 7.85 19.98
C ILE A 162 -8.65 7.80 21.45
N GLN A 163 -9.62 7.80 22.35
CA GLN A 163 -9.36 7.68 23.80
C GLN A 163 -8.79 6.32 24.17
N GLU A 164 -9.31 5.22 23.60
CA GLU A 164 -8.81 3.86 23.79
C GLU A 164 -7.33 3.74 23.39
N LYS A 165 -6.93 4.45 22.34
CA LYS A 165 -5.53 4.49 21.87
C LYS A 165 -4.64 5.46 22.63
N GLY A 166 -5.15 6.10 23.69
CA GLY A 166 -4.40 6.97 24.60
C GLY A 166 -4.25 8.42 24.13
N ALA A 167 -5.01 8.83 23.11
CA ALA A 167 -5.04 10.22 22.65
C ALA A 167 -6.25 10.98 23.23
N ASN A 168 -6.17 12.31 23.29
CA ASN A 168 -7.28 13.14 23.71
C ASN A 168 -8.23 13.42 22.54
N PRO A 169 -9.51 12.97 22.59
CA PRO A 169 -10.46 13.16 21.48
C PRO A 169 -10.74 14.62 21.11
N ASN A 170 -10.45 15.57 21.99
CA ASN A 170 -10.65 17.00 21.73
C ASN A 170 -9.60 17.58 20.77
N ASP A 171 -8.47 16.90 20.60
CA ASP A 171 -7.39 17.30 19.69
C ASP A 171 -7.67 16.83 18.25
N TYR A 172 -8.83 16.23 18.02
CA TYR A 172 -9.21 15.67 16.71
C TYR A 172 -10.52 16.25 16.19
N ILE A 173 -10.61 16.34 14.86
CA ILE A 173 -11.84 16.62 14.12
C ILE A 173 -12.29 15.31 13.49
N ILE A 174 -13.40 14.73 13.96
CA ILE A 174 -13.97 13.55 13.32
C ILE A 174 -14.63 13.97 12.01
N VAL A 175 -14.16 13.39 10.92
CA VAL A 175 -14.70 13.67 9.59
C VAL A 175 -15.69 12.57 9.22
N ASN A 176 -16.97 12.90 9.19
CA ASN A 176 -17.99 12.01 8.62
C ASN A 176 -17.80 11.94 7.10
N ALA A 177 -17.94 10.73 6.55
CA ALA A 177 -17.79 10.50 5.12
C ALA A 177 -18.55 9.23 4.71
N GLN A 178 -19.69 9.42 4.09
CA GLN A 178 -20.53 8.37 3.52
C GLN A 178 -20.31 8.22 2.00
N ASP A 179 -19.88 9.34 1.39
CA ASP A 179 -19.65 9.48 -0.04
C ASP A 179 -18.56 10.53 -0.31
N TYR A 180 -18.25 10.75 -1.57
CA TYR A 180 -17.28 11.75 -2.00
C TYR A 180 -17.79 13.18 -1.86
N ASP A 181 -19.10 13.45 -1.87
CA ASP A 181 -19.63 14.80 -1.70
C ASP A 181 -19.31 15.34 -0.31
N GLU A 182 -19.36 14.49 0.72
CA GLU A 182 -18.97 14.86 2.08
C GLU A 182 -17.46 15.08 2.18
N LEU A 183 -16.65 14.24 1.52
CA LEU A 183 -15.19 14.41 1.48
C LEU A 183 -14.77 15.68 0.73
N TYR A 184 -15.43 16.03 -0.38
CA TYR A 184 -15.15 17.27 -1.12
C TYR A 184 -15.52 18.51 -0.30
N ARG A 185 -16.65 18.50 0.41
CA ARG A 185 -16.99 19.59 1.35
C ARG A 185 -15.95 19.77 2.44
N PHE A 186 -15.44 18.66 2.98
CA PHE A 186 -14.36 18.74 3.97
C PHE A 186 -13.05 19.24 3.33
N ALA A 187 -12.69 18.80 2.14
CA ALA A 187 -11.51 19.26 1.41
C ALA A 187 -11.58 20.76 1.09
N GLU A 188 -12.76 21.27 0.73
CA GLU A 188 -13.01 22.70 0.56
C GLU A 188 -12.82 23.47 1.87
N TYR A 189 -13.45 23.02 2.97
CA TYR A 189 -13.25 23.60 4.30
C TYR A 189 -11.77 23.60 4.72
N LEU A 190 -11.06 22.51 4.47
CA LEU A 190 -9.62 22.40 4.76
C LEU A 190 -8.83 23.48 4.02
N THR A 191 -9.08 23.63 2.73
CA THR A 191 -8.31 24.54 1.85
C THR A 191 -8.70 26.00 2.01
N SER A 192 -9.98 26.31 2.26
CA SER A 192 -10.51 27.68 2.37
C SER A 192 -10.36 28.28 3.78
N ASP A 193 -10.54 27.47 4.81
CA ASP A 193 -10.63 27.94 6.18
C ASP A 193 -9.43 27.57 7.05
N ILE A 194 -8.89 26.34 6.93
CA ILE A 194 -7.82 25.86 7.81
C ILE A 194 -6.43 26.26 7.26
N ILE A 195 -6.13 25.89 6.03
CA ILE A 195 -4.79 26.11 5.43
C ILE A 195 -4.38 27.59 5.39
N PRO A 196 -5.25 28.59 5.15
CA PRO A 196 -4.84 29.98 5.20
C PRO A 196 -4.34 30.46 6.57
N GLN A 197 -4.75 29.81 7.65
CA GLN A 197 -4.44 30.22 9.03
C GLN A 197 -3.14 29.62 9.59
N THR A 198 -2.51 28.65 8.87
CA THR A 198 -1.38 27.91 9.38
C THR A 198 -0.36 27.62 8.28
N SER A 199 0.87 27.25 8.65
CA SER A 199 1.88 26.79 7.68
C SER A 199 1.84 25.29 7.45
N SER A 200 1.16 24.53 8.31
CA SER A 200 1.05 23.08 8.17
C SER A 200 -0.14 22.48 8.91
N ILE A 201 -0.56 21.30 8.48
CA ILE A 201 -1.58 20.48 9.16
C ILE A 201 -1.19 19.01 9.05
N VAL A 202 -1.47 18.23 10.12
CA VAL A 202 -1.37 16.77 10.12
C VAL A 202 -2.77 16.18 10.08
N ILE A 203 -2.99 15.22 9.21
CA ILE A 203 -4.27 14.52 9.00
C ILE A 203 -4.05 13.03 9.22
N ARG A 204 -4.93 12.37 9.96
CA ARG A 204 -5.02 10.90 9.99
C ARG A 204 -6.12 10.46 9.04
N SER A 205 -5.79 9.66 8.05
CA SER A 205 -6.76 9.29 7.01
C SER A 205 -6.55 7.85 6.50
N SER A 206 -7.56 7.35 5.79
CA SER A 206 -7.40 6.26 4.85
C SER A 206 -7.39 6.79 3.41
N SER A 207 -7.76 5.98 2.42
CA SER A 207 -7.44 6.23 1.01
C SER A 207 -8.28 7.33 0.35
N SER A 208 -9.56 7.53 0.74
CA SER A 208 -10.45 8.40 -0.04
C SER A 208 -10.25 9.90 0.22
N LEU A 209 -9.86 10.31 1.43
CA LEU A 209 -9.66 11.74 1.72
C LEU A 209 -8.45 12.35 0.97
N PRO A 210 -7.29 11.68 0.85
CA PRO A 210 -6.19 12.20 0.04
C PRO A 210 -6.58 12.45 -1.41
N LYS A 211 -7.38 11.57 -2.01
CA LYS A 211 -7.95 11.78 -3.35
C LYS A 211 -8.84 13.03 -3.41
N ALA A 212 -9.75 13.19 -2.45
CA ALA A 212 -10.62 14.35 -2.40
C ALA A 212 -9.83 15.67 -2.24
N ILE A 213 -8.81 15.71 -1.37
CA ILE A 213 -7.96 16.90 -1.18
C ILE A 213 -7.12 17.20 -2.42
N SER A 214 -6.65 16.18 -3.13
CA SER A 214 -5.82 16.36 -4.33
C SER A 214 -6.61 16.94 -5.52
N GLY A 215 -7.92 16.78 -5.54
CA GLY A 215 -8.79 17.24 -6.63
C GLY A 215 -8.63 16.44 -7.93
N ILE A 216 -7.95 15.29 -7.91
CA ILE A 216 -7.84 14.44 -9.10
C ILE A 216 -9.19 13.85 -9.50
N SER A 217 -9.44 13.79 -10.80
CA SER A 217 -10.64 13.18 -11.36
C SER A 217 -10.59 11.64 -11.27
N ASP A 218 -11.75 11.02 -11.39
CA ASP A 218 -11.81 9.57 -11.62
C ASP A 218 -11.22 9.21 -12.98
N GLN A 219 -10.59 8.04 -13.06
CA GLN A 219 -10.15 7.45 -14.33
C GLN A 219 -10.70 6.03 -14.47
N PRO A 220 -10.86 5.55 -15.71
CA PRO A 220 -11.20 4.15 -15.98
C PRO A 220 -10.14 3.19 -15.44
N LEU A 221 -10.55 1.95 -15.18
CA LEU A 221 -9.60 0.89 -14.87
C LEU A 221 -8.61 0.71 -16.02
N LEU A 222 -7.37 0.44 -15.66
CA LEU A 222 -6.29 0.22 -16.62
C LEU A 222 -6.51 -1.04 -17.45
N ASP A 223 -5.94 -1.06 -18.62
CA ASP A 223 -5.93 -2.19 -19.54
C ASP A 223 -4.54 -2.34 -20.19
N LYS A 224 -4.41 -3.16 -21.22
CA LYS A 224 -3.15 -3.41 -21.92
C LYS A 224 -2.50 -2.18 -22.57
N SER A 225 -3.18 -1.05 -22.67
CA SER A 225 -2.59 0.20 -23.22
C SER A 225 -1.44 0.75 -22.36
N ILE A 226 -1.33 0.31 -21.10
CA ILE A 226 -0.21 0.68 -20.21
C ILE A 226 1.09 -0.04 -20.53
N LEU A 227 1.06 -1.11 -21.33
CA LEU A 227 2.23 -1.90 -21.69
C LEU A 227 3.16 -1.09 -22.61
N LYS A 228 4.44 -1.01 -22.26
CA LYS A 228 5.45 -0.32 -23.05
C LYS A 228 6.08 -1.20 -24.14
N GLN A 229 5.93 -2.52 -24.00
CA GLN A 229 6.51 -3.50 -24.91
C GLN A 229 5.60 -4.72 -25.05
N ALA A 230 5.69 -5.40 -26.19
CA ALA A 230 5.06 -6.70 -26.38
C ALA A 230 5.85 -7.77 -25.58
N GLY A 231 5.17 -8.83 -25.20
CA GLY A 231 5.79 -9.94 -24.49
C GLY A 231 4.87 -10.52 -23.40
N VAL A 232 5.41 -11.47 -22.68
CA VAL A 232 4.70 -12.10 -21.56
C VAL A 232 4.93 -11.34 -20.26
N GLY A 233 3.96 -11.43 -19.35
CA GLY A 233 4.10 -10.93 -18.00
C GLY A 233 4.84 -11.92 -17.08
N CYS A 234 4.87 -11.58 -15.77
CA CYS A 234 5.33 -12.48 -14.73
C CYS A 234 4.49 -12.28 -13.47
N PHE A 235 4.11 -13.36 -12.80
CA PHE A 235 3.43 -13.34 -11.51
C PHE A 235 4.32 -13.91 -10.42
N ILE A 236 4.41 -13.20 -9.28
CA ILE A 236 5.09 -13.65 -8.07
C ILE A 236 4.07 -13.70 -6.94
N VAL A 237 3.76 -14.89 -6.46
CA VAL A 237 2.67 -15.13 -5.48
C VAL A 237 3.26 -15.68 -4.18
N GLY A 238 3.53 -14.78 -3.22
CA GLY A 238 4.07 -15.13 -1.91
C GLY A 238 3.02 -15.31 -0.80
N SER A 239 1.80 -14.80 -1.00
CA SER A 239 0.74 -14.86 0.01
C SER A 239 0.14 -16.27 0.14
N HIS A 240 -0.02 -16.75 1.39
CA HIS A 240 -0.58 -18.06 1.73
C HIS A 240 -2.06 -18.03 2.15
N VAL A 241 -2.70 -16.86 2.18
CA VAL A 241 -4.11 -16.79 2.59
C VAL A 241 -5.01 -17.56 1.64
N LYS A 242 -6.07 -18.18 2.18
CA LYS A 242 -7.01 -19.04 1.44
C LYS A 242 -7.50 -18.38 0.13
N LYS A 243 -7.86 -17.09 0.19
CA LYS A 243 -8.28 -16.33 -0.99
C LYS A 243 -7.22 -16.30 -2.09
N THR A 244 -5.95 -16.10 -1.74
CA THR A 244 -4.85 -16.12 -2.72
C THR A 244 -4.68 -17.51 -3.35
N THR A 245 -4.86 -18.59 -2.57
CA THR A 245 -4.81 -19.96 -3.11
C THR A 245 -5.91 -20.17 -4.16
N GLN A 246 -7.14 -19.77 -3.87
CA GLN A 246 -8.26 -19.86 -4.83
C GLN A 246 -8.01 -19.02 -6.10
N GLN A 247 -7.47 -17.80 -5.94
CA GLN A 247 -7.12 -16.94 -7.07
C GLN A 247 -5.99 -17.54 -7.92
N LEU A 248 -4.99 -18.14 -7.29
CA LEU A 248 -3.89 -18.83 -7.97
C LEU A 248 -4.39 -20.04 -8.77
N GLU A 249 -5.24 -20.89 -8.17
CA GLU A 249 -5.83 -22.04 -8.84
C GLU A 249 -6.57 -21.63 -10.11
N ASN A 250 -7.37 -20.56 -10.06
CA ASN A 250 -8.07 -20.02 -11.21
C ASN A 250 -7.11 -19.42 -12.27
N LEU A 251 -6.04 -18.75 -11.83
CA LEU A 251 -5.03 -18.21 -12.75
C LEU A 251 -4.31 -19.31 -13.50
N LEU A 252 -3.94 -20.40 -12.84
CA LEU A 252 -3.23 -21.54 -13.44
C LEU A 252 -4.07 -22.33 -14.45
N GLN A 253 -5.39 -22.13 -14.48
CA GLN A 253 -6.28 -22.70 -15.51
C GLN A 253 -6.34 -21.84 -16.77
N GLN A 254 -5.76 -20.63 -16.77
CA GLN A 254 -5.80 -19.76 -17.94
C GLN A 254 -4.79 -20.22 -19.00
N GLU A 255 -5.25 -20.35 -20.24
CA GLU A 255 -4.36 -20.59 -21.37
C GLU A 255 -3.33 -19.45 -21.51
N GLY A 256 -2.06 -19.81 -21.65
CA GLY A 256 -0.94 -18.87 -21.72
C GLY A 256 -0.22 -18.65 -20.40
N THR A 257 -0.60 -19.32 -19.32
CA THR A 257 0.14 -19.34 -18.05
C THR A 257 0.90 -20.66 -17.85
N CYS A 258 1.99 -20.61 -17.06
CA CYS A 258 2.73 -21.81 -16.65
C CYS A 258 3.10 -21.72 -15.16
N ALA A 259 2.74 -22.76 -14.42
CA ALA A 259 3.00 -22.90 -12.98
C ALA A 259 4.48 -23.17 -12.71
N ILE A 260 5.06 -22.42 -11.77
CA ILE A 260 6.41 -22.64 -11.24
C ILE A 260 6.33 -22.60 -9.71
N GLU A 261 6.29 -23.78 -9.10
CA GLU A 261 6.23 -23.90 -7.65
C GLU A 261 7.64 -23.81 -7.06
N VAL A 262 7.80 -22.94 -6.06
CA VAL A 262 9.00 -22.81 -5.23
C VAL A 262 8.73 -23.57 -3.92
N ASP A 263 9.43 -24.68 -3.73
CA ASP A 263 9.35 -25.47 -2.51
C ASP A 263 10.02 -24.71 -1.36
N VAL A 264 9.21 -24.32 -0.36
CA VAL A 264 9.68 -23.56 0.82
C VAL A 264 10.70 -24.37 1.64
N GLN A 265 10.57 -25.70 1.69
CA GLN A 265 11.55 -26.53 2.39
C GLN A 265 12.94 -26.46 1.71
N ARG A 266 12.95 -26.47 0.38
CA ARG A 266 14.21 -26.35 -0.38
C ARG A 266 14.87 -24.97 -0.25
N ILE A 267 14.11 -23.91 0.05
CA ILE A 267 14.71 -22.61 0.38
C ILE A 267 15.63 -22.75 1.61
N LEU A 268 15.23 -23.58 2.59
CA LEU A 268 16.04 -23.80 3.80
C LEU A 268 17.23 -24.73 3.55
N ASP A 269 17.05 -25.74 2.70
CA ASP A 269 18.02 -26.83 2.53
C ASP A 269 19.04 -26.55 1.43
N ASP A 270 18.63 -25.94 0.31
CA ASP A 270 19.43 -25.80 -0.92
C ASP A 270 19.01 -24.59 -1.79
N ALA A 271 18.90 -23.40 -1.20
CA ALA A 271 18.47 -22.19 -1.89
C ALA A 271 19.25 -21.88 -3.20
N PRO A 272 20.60 -22.04 -3.28
CA PRO A 272 21.32 -21.71 -4.50
C PRO A 272 20.96 -22.58 -5.70
N LEU A 273 20.78 -23.89 -5.51
CA LEU A 273 20.37 -24.81 -6.58
C LEU A 273 18.92 -24.55 -6.98
N LEU A 274 18.02 -24.40 -6.00
CA LEU A 274 16.61 -24.07 -6.25
C LEU A 274 16.49 -22.76 -7.04
N MET A 275 17.29 -21.74 -6.73
CA MET A 275 17.32 -20.47 -7.47
C MET A 275 17.70 -20.69 -8.94
N SER A 276 18.79 -21.43 -9.20
CA SER A 276 19.22 -21.72 -10.56
C SER A 276 18.13 -22.46 -11.36
N GLU A 277 17.58 -23.53 -10.80
CA GLU A 277 16.52 -24.31 -11.41
C GLU A 277 15.27 -23.48 -11.70
N THR A 278 14.90 -22.61 -10.75
CA THR A 278 13.74 -21.71 -10.90
C THR A 278 13.96 -20.72 -12.05
N LEU A 279 15.13 -20.08 -12.12
CA LEU A 279 15.43 -19.11 -13.19
C LEU A 279 15.53 -19.80 -14.56
N ASP A 280 16.12 -21.00 -14.65
CA ASP A 280 16.17 -21.79 -15.88
C ASP A 280 14.76 -22.18 -16.34
N THR A 281 13.88 -22.56 -15.40
CA THR A 281 12.48 -22.88 -15.70
C THR A 281 11.72 -21.64 -16.18
N ILE A 282 11.92 -20.49 -15.55
CA ILE A 282 11.33 -19.20 -15.98
C ILE A 282 11.74 -18.92 -17.44
N GLN A 283 13.03 -19.05 -17.77
CA GLN A 283 13.51 -18.82 -19.14
C GLN A 283 12.85 -19.76 -20.14
N GLN A 284 12.77 -21.05 -19.85
CA GLN A 284 12.11 -22.03 -20.72
C GLN A 284 10.63 -21.69 -20.96
N VAL A 285 9.92 -21.30 -19.90
CA VAL A 285 8.50 -20.89 -19.98
C VAL A 285 8.33 -19.66 -20.89
N VAL A 286 9.20 -18.69 -20.74
CA VAL A 286 9.19 -17.46 -21.56
C VAL A 286 9.52 -17.77 -23.02
N ASP A 287 10.48 -18.65 -23.30
CA ASP A 287 10.86 -19.09 -24.65
C ASP A 287 9.70 -19.80 -25.37
N MET A 288 8.79 -20.43 -24.61
CA MET A 288 7.54 -20.99 -25.13
C MET A 288 6.42 -19.94 -25.34
N GLY A 289 6.67 -18.66 -25.03
CA GLY A 289 5.66 -17.61 -25.11
C GLY A 289 4.60 -17.67 -24.00
N LEU A 290 4.88 -18.36 -22.90
CA LEU A 290 3.98 -18.50 -21.76
C LEU A 290 4.37 -17.53 -20.62
N THR A 291 3.36 -17.09 -19.85
CA THR A 291 3.55 -16.24 -18.67
C THR A 291 3.92 -17.09 -17.46
N PRO A 292 5.13 -16.96 -16.88
CA PRO A 292 5.48 -17.66 -15.67
C PRO A 292 4.67 -17.16 -14.46
N VAL A 293 4.13 -18.11 -13.71
CA VAL A 293 3.43 -17.89 -12.44
C VAL A 293 4.25 -18.58 -11.35
N VAL A 294 5.12 -17.80 -10.72
CA VAL A 294 6.00 -18.29 -9.63
C VAL A 294 5.24 -18.14 -8.31
N TYR A 295 5.13 -19.23 -7.57
CA TYR A 295 4.44 -19.21 -6.28
C TYR A 295 5.12 -20.17 -5.28
N THR A 296 5.00 -19.86 -4.00
CA THR A 296 5.52 -20.73 -2.94
C THR A 296 4.60 -21.91 -2.70
N SER A 297 5.16 -23.06 -2.26
CA SER A 297 4.39 -24.24 -1.89
C SER A 297 3.24 -23.88 -0.95
N ARG A 298 2.05 -24.47 -1.19
CA ARG A 298 0.82 -24.16 -0.45
C ARG A 298 0.68 -24.93 0.87
N GLN A 299 1.59 -25.87 1.14
CA GLN A 299 1.65 -26.53 2.42
C GLN A 299 2.34 -25.63 3.45
N GLU A 300 1.62 -25.31 4.50
CA GLU A 300 2.15 -24.49 5.60
C GLU A 300 3.15 -25.31 6.41
N ILE A 301 4.38 -24.82 6.53
CA ILE A 301 5.36 -25.37 7.47
C ILE A 301 4.96 -24.91 8.86
N ARG A 302 4.45 -25.82 9.67
CA ARG A 302 4.05 -25.52 11.05
C ARG A 302 5.29 -25.48 11.93
N LEU A 303 5.61 -24.29 12.39
CA LEU A 303 6.63 -24.03 13.39
C LEU A 303 5.95 -23.51 14.65
N ASP A 304 6.20 -24.11 15.80
CA ASP A 304 5.61 -23.68 17.08
C ASP A 304 6.24 -22.37 17.58
N ASP A 305 7.50 -22.11 17.26
CA ASP A 305 8.23 -20.91 17.64
C ASP A 305 7.92 -19.72 16.71
N ALA A 306 7.49 -18.62 17.31
CA ALA A 306 7.13 -17.38 16.58
C ALA A 306 8.34 -16.75 15.86
N ASN A 307 9.54 -16.80 16.47
CA ASN A 307 10.76 -16.24 15.88
C ASN A 307 11.20 -17.08 14.66
N LEU A 308 11.09 -18.40 14.75
CA LEU A 308 11.38 -19.27 13.62
C LEU A 308 10.39 -19.07 12.47
N ARG A 309 9.11 -18.85 12.75
CA ARG A 309 8.11 -18.51 11.71
C ARG A 309 8.45 -17.19 11.03
N GLN A 310 8.80 -16.16 11.79
CA GLN A 310 9.19 -14.86 11.24
C GLN A 310 10.44 -14.97 10.38
N HIS A 311 11.46 -15.71 10.85
CA HIS A 311 12.70 -15.92 10.12
C HIS A 311 12.46 -16.66 8.81
N LEU A 312 11.65 -17.72 8.82
CA LEU A 312 11.24 -18.44 7.60
C LEU A 312 10.49 -17.53 6.63
N GLY A 313 9.55 -16.72 7.13
CA GLY A 313 8.82 -15.75 6.31
C GLY A 313 9.76 -14.76 5.62
N GLN A 314 10.79 -14.28 6.31
CA GLN A 314 11.80 -13.40 5.74
C GLN A 314 12.64 -14.10 4.67
N GLN A 315 13.11 -15.32 4.93
CA GLN A 315 13.90 -16.10 3.94
C GLN A 315 13.10 -16.36 2.66
N VAL A 316 11.80 -16.67 2.79
CA VAL A 316 10.90 -16.86 1.64
C VAL A 316 10.72 -15.55 0.88
N SER A 317 10.51 -14.42 1.58
CA SER A 317 10.41 -13.10 0.94
C SER A 317 11.69 -12.74 0.19
N ASP A 318 12.84 -12.90 0.83
CA ASP A 318 14.14 -12.60 0.23
C ASP A 318 14.42 -13.48 -1.00
N PHE A 319 14.03 -14.75 -0.98
CA PHE A 319 14.15 -15.66 -2.13
C PHE A 319 13.28 -15.19 -3.32
N LEU A 320 12.03 -14.79 -3.07
CA LEU A 320 11.15 -14.26 -4.12
C LEU A 320 11.66 -12.93 -4.69
N VAL A 321 12.22 -12.07 -3.85
CA VAL A 321 12.88 -10.82 -4.24
C VAL A 321 14.09 -11.11 -5.15
N ASP A 322 14.92 -12.07 -4.77
CA ASP A 322 16.09 -12.47 -5.55
C ASP A 322 15.72 -13.07 -6.92
N ILE A 323 14.60 -13.78 -7.03
CA ILE A 323 14.07 -14.22 -8.34
C ILE A 323 13.80 -12.99 -9.21
N VAL A 324 13.11 -11.97 -8.68
CA VAL A 324 12.79 -10.75 -9.45
C VAL A 324 14.04 -9.99 -9.83
N TYR A 325 14.98 -9.84 -8.92
CA TYR A 325 16.26 -9.16 -9.19
C TYR A 325 17.07 -9.85 -10.31
N ARG A 326 16.97 -11.19 -10.43
CA ARG A 326 17.71 -12.02 -11.38
C ARG A 326 16.87 -12.50 -12.56
N LEU A 327 15.66 -11.96 -12.76
CA LEU A 327 14.80 -12.38 -13.89
C LEU A 327 15.59 -12.42 -15.20
N PRO A 328 15.58 -13.55 -15.92
CA PRO A 328 16.38 -13.72 -17.15
C PRO A 328 15.80 -12.94 -18.34
N PHE A 329 14.68 -12.28 -18.18
CA PHE A 329 14.00 -11.49 -19.20
C PHE A 329 13.40 -10.21 -18.63
N THR A 330 13.04 -9.25 -19.48
CA THR A 330 12.26 -8.08 -19.08
C THR A 330 10.78 -8.35 -19.33
N PRO A 331 9.93 -8.47 -18.28
CA PRO A 331 8.52 -8.76 -18.45
C PRO A 331 7.77 -7.58 -19.08
N ALA A 332 6.70 -7.86 -19.82
CA ALA A 332 5.79 -6.82 -20.30
C ALA A 332 5.04 -6.17 -19.13
N TYR A 333 4.78 -6.92 -18.07
CA TYR A 333 4.27 -6.47 -16.79
C TYR A 333 4.66 -7.46 -15.68
N LEU A 334 4.73 -6.98 -14.44
CA LEU A 334 5.00 -7.82 -13.26
C LEU A 334 3.87 -7.68 -12.24
N VAL A 335 3.44 -8.79 -11.66
CA VAL A 335 2.43 -8.82 -10.59
C VAL A 335 3.03 -9.40 -9.33
N GLY A 336 3.06 -8.61 -8.25
CA GLY A 336 3.39 -9.07 -6.91
C GLY A 336 2.10 -9.30 -6.10
N LYS A 337 1.86 -10.52 -5.63
CA LYS A 337 0.66 -10.90 -4.86
C LYS A 337 0.99 -11.15 -3.40
N GLY A 338 0.46 -10.28 -2.55
CA GLY A 338 0.68 -10.23 -1.10
C GLY A 338 1.31 -8.91 -0.68
N GLY A 339 0.92 -8.35 0.47
CA GLY A 339 1.40 -7.03 0.92
C GLY A 339 2.92 -6.99 1.08
N ILE A 340 3.49 -7.88 1.88
CA ILE A 340 4.94 -8.00 2.11
C ILE A 340 5.67 -8.30 0.79
N THR A 341 5.22 -9.31 0.05
CA THR A 341 5.82 -9.69 -1.24
C THR A 341 5.84 -8.51 -2.22
N SER A 342 4.72 -7.77 -2.34
CA SER A 342 4.62 -6.64 -3.26
C SER A 342 5.53 -5.49 -2.85
N HIS A 343 5.64 -5.20 -1.55
CA HIS A 343 6.55 -4.19 -1.02
C HIS A 343 8.00 -4.53 -1.30
N ASP A 344 8.43 -5.72 -0.89
CA ASP A 344 9.82 -6.16 -1.01
C ASP A 344 10.27 -6.28 -2.47
N ILE A 345 9.40 -6.74 -3.36
CA ILE A 345 9.66 -6.73 -4.80
C ILE A 345 9.90 -5.31 -5.30
N LEU A 346 9.02 -4.35 -4.96
CA LEU A 346 9.12 -2.97 -5.43
C LEU A 346 10.42 -2.31 -4.95
N THR A 347 10.72 -2.45 -3.67
CA THR A 347 11.81 -1.72 -3.00
C THR A 347 13.17 -2.39 -3.14
N LYS A 348 13.23 -3.73 -2.98
CA LYS A 348 14.47 -4.51 -2.98
C LYS A 348 14.70 -5.20 -4.34
N GLY A 349 13.68 -5.90 -4.86
CA GLY A 349 13.80 -6.67 -6.10
C GLY A 349 14.00 -5.80 -7.33
N LEU A 350 13.20 -4.76 -7.47
CA LEU A 350 13.27 -3.80 -8.57
C LEU A 350 14.16 -2.59 -8.24
N GLY A 351 14.50 -2.38 -6.97
CA GLY A 351 15.32 -1.25 -6.51
C GLY A 351 14.70 0.13 -6.82
N ILE A 352 13.38 0.20 -6.93
CA ILE A 352 12.68 1.41 -7.31
C ILE A 352 12.71 2.41 -6.16
N LYS A 353 13.26 3.61 -6.40
CA LYS A 353 13.27 4.71 -5.43
C LYS A 353 12.02 5.60 -5.54
N SER A 354 11.48 5.72 -6.73
CA SER A 354 10.23 6.42 -7.00
C SER A 354 9.56 5.85 -8.25
N ALA A 355 8.22 5.75 -8.22
CA ALA A 355 7.42 5.25 -9.33
C ALA A 355 6.21 6.15 -9.58
N ARG A 356 5.78 6.25 -10.84
CA ARG A 356 4.52 6.94 -11.20
C ARG A 356 3.34 6.01 -10.92
N VAL A 357 2.38 6.45 -10.13
CA VAL A 357 1.11 5.73 -9.93
C VAL A 357 0.28 5.84 -11.19
N LEU A 358 -0.04 4.71 -11.80
CA LEU A 358 -0.83 4.66 -13.04
C LEU A 358 -2.33 4.63 -12.76
N GLY A 359 -2.75 4.10 -11.62
CA GLY A 359 -4.14 3.88 -11.25
C GLY A 359 -4.42 2.42 -10.89
N GLN A 360 -5.65 1.97 -11.09
CA GLN A 360 -6.09 0.62 -10.74
C GLN A 360 -6.26 -0.26 -11.99
N ILE A 361 -5.73 -1.49 -11.94
CA ILE A 361 -5.96 -2.48 -13.01
C ILE A 361 -7.32 -3.20 -12.84
N ILE A 362 -7.69 -3.47 -11.61
CA ILE A 362 -9.02 -3.86 -11.13
C ILE A 362 -9.28 -3.09 -9.82
N ASN A 363 -10.50 -3.06 -9.34
CA ASN A 363 -10.86 -2.33 -8.14
C ASN A 363 -9.93 -2.68 -6.96
N SER A 364 -9.38 -1.66 -6.32
CA SER A 364 -8.47 -1.76 -5.18
C SER A 364 -7.13 -2.46 -5.45
N VAL A 365 -6.73 -2.63 -6.71
CA VAL A 365 -5.43 -3.18 -7.10
C VAL A 365 -4.64 -2.14 -7.88
N PRO A 366 -3.74 -1.40 -7.21
CA PRO A 366 -2.98 -0.34 -7.83
C PRO A 366 -1.86 -0.86 -8.73
N CYS A 367 -1.51 -0.03 -9.69
CA CYS A 367 -0.41 -0.23 -10.62
C CYS A 367 0.51 0.99 -10.62
N VAL A 368 1.81 0.74 -10.63
CA VAL A 368 2.83 1.79 -10.77
C VAL A 368 3.69 1.51 -12.00
N MET A 369 4.29 2.53 -12.57
CA MET A 369 5.29 2.37 -13.63
C MET A 369 6.67 2.15 -13.02
N ALA A 370 7.16 0.91 -13.03
CA ALA A 370 8.50 0.56 -12.63
C ALA A 370 9.42 0.72 -13.86
N GLU A 371 10.16 1.79 -13.92
CA GLU A 371 11.08 2.19 -15.02
C GLU A 371 10.74 1.66 -16.43
N LYS A 372 10.75 0.34 -16.61
CA LYS A 372 10.61 -0.34 -17.91
C LYS A 372 9.23 -0.95 -18.17
N PHE A 373 8.51 -1.33 -17.13
CA PHE A 373 7.23 -2.05 -17.24
C PHE A 373 6.27 -1.69 -16.09
N PRO A 374 4.95 -1.87 -16.27
CA PRO A 374 3.97 -1.73 -15.20
C PRO A 374 4.18 -2.80 -14.12
N TYR A 375 4.16 -2.37 -12.87
CA TYR A 375 4.18 -3.25 -11.70
C TYR A 375 2.85 -3.17 -10.96
N ILE A 376 2.17 -4.31 -10.86
CA ILE A 376 0.87 -4.44 -10.21
C ILE A 376 1.07 -4.88 -8.77
N ILE A 377 0.66 -4.02 -7.83
CA ILE A 377 0.73 -4.26 -6.39
C ILE A 377 -0.58 -4.90 -5.96
N PHE A 378 -0.60 -6.23 -5.86
CA PHE A 378 -1.84 -6.95 -5.59
C PHE A 378 -1.96 -7.32 -4.11
N PRO A 379 -2.89 -6.70 -3.32
CA PRO A 379 -3.05 -6.99 -1.91
C PRO A 379 -3.45 -8.44 -1.64
N GLY A 380 -3.07 -8.99 -0.47
CA GLY A 380 -3.36 -10.38 -0.11
C GLY A 380 -4.85 -10.72 -0.05
N ASN A 381 -5.67 -9.81 0.49
CA ASN A 381 -7.09 -10.06 0.82
C ASN A 381 -8.08 -9.36 -0.12
N VAL A 382 -7.62 -8.77 -1.24
CA VAL A 382 -8.46 -8.02 -2.17
C VAL A 382 -8.96 -8.92 -3.31
N GLY A 383 -10.14 -8.60 -3.82
CA GLY A 383 -10.77 -9.24 -4.97
C GLY A 383 -11.56 -10.52 -4.59
N ASN A 384 -12.04 -11.18 -5.62
CA ASN A 384 -12.70 -12.49 -5.58
C ASN A 384 -11.77 -13.57 -6.19
N GLU A 385 -12.27 -14.79 -6.32
CA GLU A 385 -11.51 -15.93 -6.84
C GLU A 385 -10.98 -15.73 -8.27
N GLN A 386 -11.63 -14.89 -9.09
CA GLN A 386 -11.25 -14.63 -10.49
C GLN A 386 -10.27 -13.46 -10.65
N SER A 387 -9.96 -12.73 -9.59
CA SER A 387 -9.28 -11.43 -9.71
C SER A 387 -7.87 -11.50 -10.28
N LEU A 388 -7.07 -12.56 -9.99
CA LEU A 388 -5.76 -12.74 -10.65
C LEU A 388 -5.89 -13.08 -12.13
N SER A 389 -6.87 -13.92 -12.49
CA SER A 389 -7.18 -14.25 -13.88
C SER A 389 -7.69 -13.03 -14.66
N GLU A 390 -8.46 -12.15 -14.00
CA GLU A 390 -8.91 -10.89 -14.60
C GLU A 390 -7.72 -9.98 -14.94
N VAL A 391 -6.77 -9.82 -14.03
CA VAL A 391 -5.54 -9.03 -14.27
C VAL A 391 -4.75 -9.63 -15.44
N PHE A 392 -4.56 -10.95 -15.47
CA PHE A 392 -3.90 -11.63 -16.58
C PHE A 392 -4.62 -11.37 -17.91
N ASN A 393 -5.95 -11.56 -17.96
CA ASN A 393 -6.74 -11.40 -19.18
C ASN A 393 -6.80 -9.95 -19.69
N LYS A 394 -6.69 -8.95 -18.80
CA LYS A 394 -6.58 -7.53 -19.18
C LYS A 394 -5.23 -7.17 -19.78
N LEU A 395 -4.16 -7.87 -19.40
CA LEU A 395 -2.78 -7.52 -19.77
C LEU A 395 -2.15 -8.49 -20.79
N LYS A 396 -2.72 -9.68 -21.00
CA LYS A 396 -2.19 -10.58 -22.04
C LYS A 396 -2.31 -9.94 -23.40
N GLY A 397 -1.26 -10.11 -24.20
CA GLY A 397 -1.15 -9.59 -25.56
C GLY A 397 -2.09 -10.27 -26.55
#